data_d5e892d7e643e9619db4234e50f30eb2
#
_entry.id   d5e892d7e643e9619db4234e50f30eb2
#
_cell.length_a   1.000
_cell.length_b   1.000
_cell.length_c   1.000
_cell.angle_alpha   90.00
_cell.angle_beta   90.00
_cell.angle_gamma   90.00
#
_symmetry.space_group_name_H-M   'P 1'
#
loop_
_entity.id
_entity.type
_entity.pdbx_description
1 polymer ?
#
loop_
_entity_poly.entity_id
_entity_poly.type
_entity_poly.pdbx_seq_one_letter_code
_entity_poly.pdbx_strand_id
1 'polypeptide(L)'
;MRWKDLKARLLAVGRARLTGEPAEHYIARSAAGPGAGGNGAVFFAVGNQRVKLAISPESSVEIAHCGNGNADLFFEGQHISGRLLEPGFHCPDQAFITVTGSCIYSCRYCSVPRIGGKRKTIEEIVSMVESVRDRIHAISITSGVLASIEEEEAYVLEVVKHLSSYNLPIGVSIYPAAGTPDRLKKLGVSEVKFNLEAATPELFSQMCPGLDYGLLWQVLDRSVQLFGKNRVFSNVIIGLGETDAELETCVKTLAAHGVIPVLRPLNPVAGLAGMERPVAERLKKFFAIHQKALASAGLDPRLAMTMCTNCAGCDLVPGRDA
;
A
#
# COMPACT_ATOMS: atom_id res chain seq x y z
N MET A 1 -10.73 -20.17 -13.65
CA MET A 1 -11.03 -18.73 -13.41
C MET A 1 -9.77 -17.93 -13.67
N ARG A 2 -9.87 -16.71 -14.28
CA ARG A 2 -8.69 -15.84 -14.45
C ARG A 2 -8.25 -15.30 -13.10
N TRP A 3 -6.94 -15.09 -12.92
CA TRP A 3 -6.38 -14.58 -11.66
C TRP A 3 -7.03 -13.27 -11.20
N LYS A 4 -7.22 -12.31 -12.10
CA LYS A 4 -7.88 -11.04 -11.79
C LYS A 4 -9.24 -11.21 -11.13
N ASP A 5 -10.05 -12.12 -11.63
CA ASP A 5 -11.40 -12.37 -11.10
C ASP A 5 -11.33 -13.04 -9.71
N LEU A 6 -10.42 -13.98 -9.53
CA LEU A 6 -10.13 -14.58 -8.23
C LEU A 6 -9.63 -13.52 -7.24
N LYS A 7 -8.61 -12.75 -7.62
CA LYS A 7 -8.01 -11.74 -6.75
C LYS A 7 -9.01 -10.67 -6.33
N ALA A 8 -9.89 -10.22 -7.23
CA ALA A 8 -10.97 -9.29 -6.90
C ALA A 8 -11.88 -9.85 -5.80
N ARG A 9 -12.25 -11.13 -5.87
CA ARG A 9 -13.08 -11.80 -4.86
C ARG A 9 -12.32 -11.98 -3.54
N LEU A 10 -11.04 -12.38 -3.57
CA LEU A 10 -10.19 -12.48 -2.38
C LEU A 10 -10.00 -11.12 -1.70
N LEU A 11 -9.79 -10.05 -2.47
CA LEU A 11 -9.69 -8.69 -1.95
C LEU A 11 -11.01 -8.19 -1.35
N ALA A 12 -12.16 -8.58 -1.90
CA ALA A 12 -13.47 -8.26 -1.32
C ALA A 12 -13.64 -8.92 0.05
N VAL A 13 -13.22 -10.18 0.24
CA VAL A 13 -13.16 -10.84 1.56
C VAL A 13 -12.07 -10.22 2.43
N GLY A 14 -10.87 -10.01 1.89
CA GLY A 14 -9.71 -9.32 2.51
C GLY A 14 -9.02 -10.07 3.64
N ARG A 15 -9.47 -11.29 3.96
CA ARG A 15 -8.94 -12.11 5.06
C ARG A 15 -8.88 -13.59 4.68
N ALA A 16 -8.03 -14.36 5.35
CA ALA A 16 -7.95 -15.81 5.19
C ALA A 16 -7.75 -16.50 6.55
N ARG A 17 -8.29 -17.70 6.68
CA ARG A 17 -7.95 -18.63 7.75
C ARG A 17 -6.67 -19.37 7.33
N LEU A 18 -5.66 -19.30 8.18
CA LEU A 18 -4.39 -20.02 7.95
C LEU A 18 -4.41 -21.33 8.72
N THR A 19 -4.14 -22.45 8.02
CA THR A 19 -4.16 -23.82 8.55
C THR A 19 -2.93 -24.59 8.06
N GLY A 20 -2.79 -25.85 8.50
CA GLY A 20 -1.71 -26.73 8.07
C GLY A 20 -0.44 -26.58 8.90
N GLU A 21 0.72 -26.69 8.26
CA GLU A 21 2.02 -26.60 8.89
C GLU A 21 2.31 -25.18 9.47
N PRO A 22 3.19 -25.05 10.48
CA PRO A 22 3.60 -23.75 11.04
C PRO A 22 4.02 -22.76 9.96
N ALA A 23 3.53 -21.51 10.04
CA ALA A 23 3.70 -20.52 8.98
C ALA A 23 4.18 -19.14 9.50
N GLU A 24 4.76 -19.07 10.70
CA GLU A 24 5.20 -17.82 11.36
C GLU A 24 6.13 -16.98 10.50
N HIS A 25 7.02 -17.61 9.75
CA HIS A 25 7.94 -16.94 8.82
C HIS A 25 7.26 -16.22 7.67
N TYR A 26 6.02 -16.61 7.34
CA TYR A 26 5.24 -16.03 6.25
C TYR A 26 4.27 -14.95 6.72
N ILE A 27 4.20 -14.67 8.03
CA ILE A 27 3.27 -13.69 8.60
C ILE A 27 3.89 -12.29 8.57
N ALA A 28 3.34 -11.40 7.75
CA ALA A 28 3.68 -9.99 7.75
C ALA A 28 2.95 -9.27 8.91
N ARG A 29 3.72 -8.66 9.83
CA ARG A 29 3.21 -7.78 10.88
C ARG A 29 3.57 -6.34 10.57
N SER A 30 2.57 -5.52 10.34
CA SER A 30 2.77 -4.12 9.94
C SER A 30 1.76 -3.18 10.57
N ALA A 31 2.10 -1.90 10.69
CA ALA A 31 1.23 -0.88 11.27
C ALA A 31 0.09 -0.45 10.34
N ALA A 32 0.15 -0.77 9.05
CA ALA A 32 -0.86 -0.37 8.07
C ALA A 32 -1.20 -1.49 7.09
N GLY A 33 -2.39 -1.41 6.48
CA GLY A 33 -2.90 -2.37 5.51
C GLY A 33 -3.53 -3.62 6.13
N PRO A 34 -3.79 -4.67 5.33
CA PRO A 34 -4.38 -5.91 5.83
C PRO A 34 -3.61 -6.50 7.01
N GLY A 35 -4.32 -6.86 8.07
CA GLY A 35 -3.75 -7.45 9.29
C GLY A 35 -3.13 -6.47 10.28
N ALA A 36 -3.15 -5.16 10.01
CA ALA A 36 -2.62 -4.15 10.91
C ALA A 36 -3.38 -4.14 12.25
N GLY A 37 -2.62 -4.15 13.36
CA GLY A 37 -3.19 -4.16 14.71
C GLY A 37 -3.88 -5.47 15.12
N GLY A 38 -3.73 -6.55 14.33
CA GLY A 38 -4.32 -7.87 14.58
C GLY A 38 -3.32 -9.01 14.39
N ASN A 39 -3.80 -10.16 13.93
CA ASN A 39 -3.00 -11.39 13.78
C ASN A 39 -1.96 -11.33 12.64
N GLY A 40 -1.81 -10.18 11.96
CA GLY A 40 -0.96 -10.06 10.79
C GLY A 40 -1.66 -10.46 9.49
N ALA A 41 -0.87 -10.66 8.45
CA ALA A 41 -1.34 -11.03 7.12
C ALA A 41 -0.36 -11.97 6.43
N VAL A 42 -0.83 -12.74 5.46
CA VAL A 42 0.00 -13.58 4.59
C VAL A 42 -0.11 -13.13 3.14
N PHE A 43 0.94 -13.38 2.38
CA PHE A 43 0.94 -13.24 0.93
C PHE A 43 0.82 -14.62 0.31
N PHE A 44 -0.27 -14.86 -0.42
CA PHE A 44 -0.44 -16.04 -1.26
C PHE A 44 -0.12 -15.67 -2.71
N ALA A 45 0.64 -16.51 -3.39
CA ALA A 45 1.08 -16.27 -4.76
C ALA A 45 0.89 -17.50 -5.66
N VAL A 46 0.57 -17.23 -6.92
CA VAL A 46 0.58 -18.20 -8.03
C VAL A 46 1.44 -17.63 -9.15
N GLY A 47 2.58 -18.24 -9.42
CA GLY A 47 3.58 -17.64 -10.30
C GLY A 47 4.02 -16.26 -9.79
N ASN A 48 3.93 -15.25 -10.65
CA ASN A 48 4.29 -13.86 -10.33
C ASN A 48 3.13 -13.03 -9.76
N GLN A 49 1.96 -13.62 -9.64
CA GLN A 49 0.75 -12.95 -9.16
C GLN A 49 0.56 -13.22 -7.69
N ARG A 50 0.13 -12.22 -6.92
CA ARG A 50 0.02 -12.35 -5.46
C ARG A 50 -1.16 -11.55 -4.89
N VAL A 51 -1.62 -11.99 -3.71
CA VAL A 51 -2.62 -11.29 -2.89
C VAL A 51 -2.19 -11.31 -1.44
N LYS A 52 -2.42 -10.20 -0.72
CA LYS A 52 -2.21 -10.09 0.74
C LYS A 52 -3.55 -10.18 1.45
N LEU A 53 -3.69 -11.12 2.36
CA LEU A 53 -4.91 -11.35 3.14
C LEU A 53 -4.61 -11.28 4.63
N ALA A 54 -5.46 -10.60 5.40
CA ALA A 54 -5.36 -10.57 6.85
C ALA A 54 -5.68 -11.96 7.43
N ILE A 55 -5.00 -12.35 8.50
CA ILE A 55 -5.27 -13.62 9.17
C ILE A 55 -6.51 -13.48 10.06
N SER A 56 -7.52 -14.30 9.82
CA SER A 56 -8.76 -14.35 10.60
C SER A 56 -9.31 -15.77 10.64
N PRO A 57 -9.54 -16.35 11.83
CA PRO A 57 -10.12 -17.70 11.95
C PRO A 57 -11.51 -17.83 11.33
N GLU A 58 -12.26 -16.73 11.30
CA GLU A 58 -13.66 -16.66 10.82
C GLU A 58 -13.78 -16.52 9.28
N SER A 59 -12.65 -16.56 8.54
CA SER A 59 -12.68 -16.32 7.08
C SER A 59 -13.23 -17.53 6.33
N SER A 60 -14.01 -17.24 5.28
CA SER A 60 -14.44 -18.22 4.27
C SER A 60 -13.32 -18.61 3.29
N VAL A 61 -12.24 -17.82 3.21
CA VAL A 61 -11.03 -18.19 2.48
C VAL A 61 -10.13 -18.98 3.42
N GLU A 62 -9.71 -20.16 3.00
CA GLU A 62 -8.72 -20.95 3.72
C GLU A 62 -7.41 -21.02 2.93
N ILE A 63 -6.28 -20.86 3.62
CA ILE A 63 -4.95 -21.12 3.08
C ILE A 63 -4.29 -22.16 3.97
N ALA A 64 -4.09 -23.36 3.43
CA ALA A 64 -3.40 -24.46 4.10
C ALA A 64 -1.92 -24.46 3.73
N HIS A 65 -1.03 -24.19 4.70
CA HIS A 65 0.41 -24.29 4.50
C HIS A 65 0.84 -25.76 4.48
N CYS A 66 1.51 -26.18 3.42
CA CYS A 66 1.94 -27.54 3.16
C CYS A 66 3.44 -27.77 3.39
N GLY A 67 4.12 -26.83 4.06
CA GLY A 67 5.56 -26.86 4.31
C GLY A 67 6.40 -26.19 3.20
N ASN A 68 7.54 -25.62 3.61
CA ASN A 68 8.51 -24.95 2.71
C ASN A 68 7.87 -23.84 1.83
N GLY A 69 6.86 -23.17 2.36
CA GLY A 69 6.13 -22.12 1.66
C GLY A 69 5.10 -22.61 0.65
N ASN A 70 5.01 -23.91 0.36
CA ASN A 70 3.91 -24.42 -0.47
C ASN A 70 2.59 -24.27 0.26
N ALA A 71 1.55 -23.88 -0.44
CA ALA A 71 0.25 -23.65 0.17
C ALA A 71 -0.88 -23.87 -0.82
N ASP A 72 -1.99 -24.36 -0.31
CA ASP A 72 -3.24 -24.55 -1.05
C ASP A 72 -4.28 -23.54 -0.57
N LEU A 73 -4.92 -22.84 -1.49
CA LEU A 73 -6.01 -21.91 -1.22
C LEU A 73 -7.33 -22.59 -1.59
N PHE A 74 -8.26 -22.58 -0.64
CA PHE A 74 -9.64 -23.06 -0.82
C PHE A 74 -10.62 -21.91 -0.66
N PHE A 75 -11.40 -21.67 -1.69
CA PHE A 75 -12.39 -20.60 -1.70
C PHE A 75 -13.54 -20.90 -2.67
N GLU A 76 -14.79 -20.87 -2.18
CA GLU A 76 -16.01 -21.07 -2.98
C GLU A 76 -15.95 -22.32 -3.88
N GLY A 77 -15.55 -23.45 -3.30
CA GLY A 77 -15.44 -24.73 -3.98
C GLY A 77 -14.25 -24.85 -4.92
N GLN A 78 -13.37 -23.87 -4.98
CA GLN A 78 -12.15 -23.93 -5.76
C GLN A 78 -10.95 -24.30 -4.90
N HIS A 79 -10.03 -25.05 -5.48
CA HIS A 79 -8.73 -25.40 -4.93
C HIS A 79 -7.64 -24.85 -5.86
N ILE A 80 -6.71 -24.09 -5.31
CA ILE A 80 -5.65 -23.43 -6.05
C ILE A 80 -4.33 -23.63 -5.33
N SER A 81 -3.41 -24.38 -5.93
CA SER A 81 -2.06 -24.57 -5.40
C SER A 81 -1.19 -23.36 -5.71
N GLY A 82 -0.42 -22.94 -4.73
CA GLY A 82 0.45 -21.76 -4.81
C GLY A 82 1.50 -21.78 -3.71
N ARG A 83 1.91 -20.57 -3.29
CA ARG A 83 2.94 -20.41 -2.24
C ARG A 83 2.60 -19.28 -1.30
N LEU A 84 3.01 -19.42 -0.04
CA LEU A 84 3.20 -18.30 0.88
C LEU A 84 4.54 -17.62 0.56
N LEU A 85 4.55 -16.29 0.51
CA LEU A 85 5.77 -15.51 0.31
C LEU A 85 6.26 -14.97 1.65
N GLU A 86 7.56 -15.13 1.88
CA GLU A 86 8.20 -14.55 3.06
C GLU A 86 8.25 -13.02 2.92
N PRO A 87 7.72 -12.25 3.88
CA PRO A 87 7.79 -10.80 3.82
C PRO A 87 9.20 -10.29 4.18
N GLY A 88 9.63 -9.19 3.54
CA GLY A 88 10.74 -8.40 4.04
C GLY A 88 10.38 -7.81 5.41
N PHE A 89 9.32 -6.98 5.46
CA PHE A 89 8.64 -6.54 6.69
C PHE A 89 7.14 -6.43 6.43
N HIS A 90 6.73 -5.46 5.61
CA HIS A 90 5.33 -5.26 5.24
C HIS A 90 4.93 -6.09 4.00
N CYS A 91 5.86 -6.32 3.09
CA CYS A 91 5.63 -7.03 1.84
C CYS A 91 6.89 -7.83 1.42
N PRO A 92 6.76 -8.80 0.52
CA PRO A 92 7.89 -9.49 -0.08
C PRO A 92 8.78 -8.53 -0.90
N ASP A 93 10.03 -8.91 -1.09
CA ASP A 93 10.99 -8.31 -2.01
C ASP A 93 11.36 -6.84 -1.74
N GLN A 94 10.89 -6.25 -0.63
CA GLN A 94 11.20 -4.87 -0.25
C GLN A 94 11.37 -4.72 1.27
N ALA A 95 12.31 -3.89 1.70
CA ALA A 95 12.33 -3.37 3.07
C ALA A 95 11.29 -2.24 3.16
N PHE A 96 10.02 -2.57 3.42
CA PHE A 96 8.95 -1.57 3.57
C PHE A 96 8.82 -1.20 5.05
N ILE A 97 9.36 -0.04 5.42
CA ILE A 97 9.57 0.37 6.82
C ILE A 97 8.65 1.55 7.17
N THR A 98 7.89 1.42 8.27
CA THR A 98 7.22 2.54 8.92
C THR A 98 8.19 3.14 9.93
N VAL A 99 8.67 4.36 9.69
CA VAL A 99 9.64 5.07 10.53
C VAL A 99 9.01 5.41 11.87
N THR A 100 7.90 6.17 11.85
CA THR A 100 7.14 6.52 13.05
C THR A 100 5.82 5.77 13.06
N GLY A 101 5.66 4.89 14.05
CA GLY A 101 4.48 4.03 14.22
C GLY A 101 3.34 4.68 15.01
N SER A 102 3.40 5.99 15.29
CA SER A 102 2.33 6.80 15.89
C SER A 102 2.00 8.00 15.01
N CYS A 103 0.87 8.65 15.24
CA CYS A 103 0.46 9.82 14.45
C CYS A 103 -0.45 10.73 15.28
N ILE A 104 -0.21 12.05 15.20
CA ILE A 104 -1.08 13.07 15.82
C ILE A 104 -2.40 13.24 15.08
N TYR A 105 -2.45 12.87 13.79
CA TYR A 105 -3.68 12.92 12.98
C TYR A 105 -4.54 11.69 13.23
N SER A 106 -5.85 11.88 13.17
CA SER A 106 -6.85 10.85 13.46
C SER A 106 -7.61 10.40 12.21
N CYS A 107 -6.92 10.18 11.09
CA CYS A 107 -7.53 9.66 9.87
C CYS A 107 -8.36 8.41 10.17
N ARG A 108 -9.64 8.42 9.79
CA ARG A 108 -10.63 7.42 10.26
C ARG A 108 -10.34 6.00 9.79
N TYR A 109 -9.73 5.85 8.61
CA TYR A 109 -9.34 4.57 8.02
C TYR A 109 -7.97 4.05 8.51
N CYS A 110 -7.20 4.86 9.25
CA CYS A 110 -5.82 4.55 9.60
C CYS A 110 -5.71 3.91 10.99
N SER A 111 -4.98 2.80 11.08
CA SER A 111 -4.72 2.12 12.35
C SER A 111 -3.54 2.71 13.13
N VAL A 112 -2.63 3.43 12.48
CA VAL A 112 -1.38 3.94 13.09
C VAL A 112 -1.61 4.73 14.37
N PRO A 113 -2.54 5.71 14.44
CA PRO A 113 -2.77 6.48 15.68
C PRO A 113 -3.28 5.62 16.84
N ARG A 114 -3.84 4.45 16.55
CA ARG A 114 -4.49 3.56 17.52
C ARG A 114 -3.60 2.42 17.99
N ILE A 115 -2.58 2.05 17.23
CA ILE A 115 -1.63 0.98 17.57
C ILE A 115 -0.60 1.48 18.58
N GLY A 116 -0.25 2.77 18.58
CA GLY A 116 0.64 3.38 19.56
C GLY A 116 2.10 2.96 19.41
N GLY A 117 2.59 2.87 18.17
CA GLY A 117 3.99 2.57 17.91
C GLY A 117 4.93 3.75 18.21
N LYS A 118 6.23 3.48 18.30
CA LYS A 118 7.28 4.48 18.49
C LYS A 118 7.91 4.96 17.18
N ARG A 119 8.67 6.06 17.22
CA ARG A 119 9.65 6.41 16.18
C ARG A 119 10.84 5.45 16.31
N LYS A 120 11.23 4.82 15.24
CA LYS A 120 12.44 3.98 15.17
C LYS A 120 13.67 4.86 15.04
N THR A 121 14.78 4.46 15.66
CA THR A 121 16.06 5.13 15.46
C THR A 121 16.64 4.78 14.10
N ILE A 122 17.62 5.56 13.63
CA ILE A 122 18.31 5.29 12.36
C ILE A 122 19.01 3.94 12.42
N GLU A 123 19.63 3.60 13.54
CA GLU A 123 20.31 2.32 13.76
C GLU A 123 19.33 1.14 13.69
N GLU A 124 18.12 1.28 14.29
CA GLU A 124 17.07 0.27 14.17
C GLU A 124 16.67 0.07 12.70
N ILE A 125 16.50 1.16 11.95
CA ILE A 125 16.10 1.10 10.53
C ILE A 125 17.20 0.49 9.67
N VAL A 126 18.46 0.87 9.86
CA VAL A 126 19.62 0.29 9.19
C VAL A 126 19.72 -1.21 9.48
N SER A 127 19.62 -1.60 10.75
CA SER A 127 19.63 -3.02 11.15
C SER A 127 18.47 -3.80 10.51
N MET A 128 17.28 -3.20 10.39
CA MET A 128 16.16 -3.81 9.67
C MET A 128 16.52 -4.06 8.20
N VAL A 129 17.05 -3.06 7.49
CA VAL A 129 17.42 -3.21 6.07
C VAL A 129 18.49 -4.30 5.91
N GLU A 130 19.53 -4.30 6.74
CA GLU A 130 20.57 -5.34 6.71
C GLU A 130 20.02 -6.75 6.91
N SER A 131 19.06 -6.92 7.80
CA SER A 131 18.48 -8.25 8.09
C SER A 131 17.74 -8.89 6.90
N VAL A 132 17.41 -8.11 5.88
CA VAL A 132 16.67 -8.58 4.68
C VAL A 132 17.38 -8.25 3.37
N ARG A 133 18.59 -7.66 3.43
CA ARG A 133 19.28 -7.09 2.28
C ARG A 133 19.40 -8.04 1.08
N ASP A 134 19.72 -9.30 1.34
CA ASP A 134 19.95 -10.30 0.28
C ASP A 134 18.66 -10.75 -0.42
N ARG A 135 17.50 -10.35 0.11
CA ARG A 135 16.18 -10.76 -0.37
C ARG A 135 15.36 -9.62 -0.96
N ILE A 136 15.89 -8.39 -0.95
CA ILE A 136 15.17 -7.20 -1.37
C ILE A 136 15.82 -6.56 -2.59
N HIS A 137 14.99 -5.91 -3.40
CA HIS A 137 15.41 -5.11 -4.54
C HIS A 137 15.01 -3.63 -4.41
N ALA A 138 14.36 -3.24 -3.31
CA ALA A 138 13.94 -1.88 -3.05
C ALA A 138 13.77 -1.60 -1.54
N ILE A 139 13.84 -0.32 -1.18
CA ILE A 139 13.52 0.19 0.13
C ILE A 139 12.29 1.10 0.01
N SER A 140 11.31 0.92 0.89
CA SER A 140 10.11 1.72 0.91
C SER A 140 9.89 2.31 2.30
N ILE A 141 9.78 3.62 2.38
CA ILE A 141 9.66 4.37 3.63
C ILE A 141 8.26 4.97 3.74
N THR A 142 7.62 4.75 4.88
CA THR A 142 6.40 5.46 5.26
C THR A 142 6.51 5.95 6.70
N SER A 143 5.74 6.95 7.09
CA SER A 143 5.73 7.44 8.46
C SER A 143 4.37 7.98 8.86
N GLY A 144 4.04 7.85 10.15
CA GLY A 144 3.08 8.72 10.80
C GLY A 144 3.72 10.08 11.09
N VAL A 145 2.99 10.99 11.75
CA VAL A 145 3.50 12.29 12.18
C VAL A 145 3.51 12.32 13.70
N LEU A 146 4.70 12.42 14.31
CA LEU A 146 4.81 12.37 15.78
C LEU A 146 4.45 13.69 16.47
N ALA A 147 4.99 14.81 16.01
CA ALA A 147 4.79 16.13 16.59
C ALA A 147 4.36 17.18 15.56
N SER A 148 5.08 17.33 14.46
CA SER A 148 4.73 18.19 13.32
C SER A 148 5.13 17.55 12.00
N ILE A 149 4.58 18.06 10.90
CA ILE A 149 4.90 17.59 9.54
C ILE A 149 6.36 17.89 9.23
N GLU A 150 6.83 19.07 9.59
CA GLU A 150 8.18 19.54 9.32
C GLU A 150 9.24 18.73 10.07
N GLU A 151 8.98 18.42 11.34
CA GLU A 151 9.87 17.58 12.16
C GLU A 151 9.92 16.14 11.64
N GLU A 152 8.77 15.58 11.28
CA GLU A 152 8.70 14.23 10.74
C GLU A 152 9.40 14.13 9.38
N GLU A 153 9.18 15.13 8.51
CA GLU A 153 9.87 15.20 7.23
C GLU A 153 11.38 15.28 7.41
N ALA A 154 11.87 16.18 8.29
CA ALA A 154 13.30 16.32 8.54
C ALA A 154 13.93 14.99 8.99
N TYR A 155 13.24 14.27 9.86
CA TYR A 155 13.71 12.96 10.31
C TYR A 155 13.69 11.90 9.18
N VAL A 156 12.64 11.85 8.38
CA VAL A 156 12.57 10.95 7.22
C VAL A 156 13.67 11.27 6.19
N LEU A 157 13.96 12.54 5.94
CA LEU A 157 15.07 12.93 5.05
C LEU A 157 16.42 12.43 5.56
N GLU A 158 16.67 12.49 6.88
CA GLU A 158 17.89 11.94 7.47
C GLU A 158 17.94 10.41 7.35
N VAL A 159 16.83 9.71 7.58
CA VAL A 159 16.71 8.26 7.32
C VAL A 159 17.06 7.94 5.86
N VAL A 160 16.46 8.64 4.90
CA VAL A 160 16.73 8.43 3.46
C VAL A 160 18.18 8.63 3.13
N LYS A 161 18.83 9.65 3.69
CA LYS A 161 20.27 9.92 3.50
C LYS A 161 21.15 8.76 3.96
N HIS A 162 20.85 8.15 5.12
CA HIS A 162 21.57 6.96 5.58
C HIS A 162 21.33 5.74 4.68
N LEU A 163 20.09 5.57 4.19
CA LEU A 163 19.72 4.44 3.34
C LEU A 163 20.22 4.55 1.89
N SER A 164 20.60 5.74 1.44
CA SER A 164 21.12 5.95 0.07
C SER A 164 22.40 5.15 -0.24
N SER A 165 23.18 4.81 0.80
CA SER A 165 24.40 3.99 0.67
C SER A 165 24.16 2.56 0.19
N TYR A 166 22.92 2.06 0.27
CA TYR A 166 22.57 0.70 -0.18
C TYR A 166 22.49 0.55 -1.69
N ASN A 167 22.46 1.64 -2.44
CA ASN A 167 22.32 1.66 -3.90
C ASN A 167 21.07 0.89 -4.41
N LEU A 168 20.01 0.88 -3.61
CA LEU A 168 18.70 0.33 -3.98
C LEU A 168 17.72 1.46 -4.30
N PRO A 169 16.74 1.24 -5.17
CA PRO A 169 15.64 2.21 -5.34
C PRO A 169 14.95 2.49 -4.01
N ILE A 170 14.79 3.78 -3.67
CA ILE A 170 14.09 4.21 -2.47
C ILE A 170 12.77 4.89 -2.87
N GLY A 171 11.67 4.40 -2.31
CA GLY A 171 10.34 5.01 -2.41
C GLY A 171 9.92 5.63 -1.08
N VAL A 172 9.31 6.82 -1.11
CA VAL A 172 8.87 7.52 0.09
C VAL A 172 7.38 7.85 0.02
N SER A 173 6.66 7.53 1.10
CA SER A 173 5.24 7.81 1.26
C SER A 173 4.97 8.41 2.63
N ILE A 174 4.92 9.74 2.72
CA ILE A 174 4.63 10.50 3.94
C ILE A 174 3.57 11.56 3.64
N TYR A 175 2.99 12.16 4.67
CA TYR A 175 2.23 13.40 4.48
C TYR A 175 3.22 14.55 4.26
N PRO A 176 3.11 15.33 3.17
CA PRO A 176 4.15 16.25 2.76
C PRO A 176 3.95 17.69 3.29
N ALA A 177 5.04 18.46 3.36
CA ALA A 177 5.03 19.91 3.24
C ALA A 177 5.20 20.33 1.77
N ALA A 178 4.95 21.59 1.41
CA ALA A 178 5.01 22.07 0.02
C ALA A 178 6.34 21.77 -0.69
N GLY A 179 7.47 21.88 0.01
CA GLY A 179 8.81 21.64 -0.56
C GLY A 179 9.33 20.20 -0.46
N THR A 180 8.54 19.27 0.06
CA THR A 180 8.93 17.85 0.23
C THR A 180 9.43 17.19 -1.06
N PRO A 181 8.77 17.37 -2.23
CA PRO A 181 9.24 16.73 -3.47
C PRO A 181 10.66 17.15 -3.86
N ASP A 182 10.97 18.43 -3.73
CA ASP A 182 12.29 18.96 -4.07
C ASP A 182 13.39 18.41 -3.16
N ARG A 183 13.11 18.29 -1.86
CA ARG A 183 14.05 17.73 -0.87
C ARG A 183 14.29 16.24 -1.11
N LEU A 184 13.25 15.46 -1.35
CA LEU A 184 13.35 14.03 -1.66
C LEU A 184 14.11 13.79 -2.98
N LYS A 185 13.84 14.63 -4.01
CA LYS A 185 14.55 14.54 -5.29
C LYS A 185 16.05 14.79 -5.14
N LYS A 186 16.45 15.78 -4.35
CA LYS A 186 17.87 16.06 -4.05
C LYS A 186 18.60 14.91 -3.36
N LEU A 187 17.88 14.10 -2.59
CA LEU A 187 18.43 12.90 -1.93
C LEU A 187 18.44 11.65 -2.81
N GLY A 188 18.05 11.76 -4.09
CA GLY A 188 18.05 10.63 -5.02
C GLY A 188 16.91 9.63 -4.82
N VAL A 189 15.84 10.01 -4.11
CA VAL A 189 14.63 9.18 -4.01
C VAL A 189 14.12 8.85 -5.41
N SER A 190 13.79 7.60 -5.64
CA SER A 190 13.39 7.08 -6.95
C SER A 190 11.92 7.31 -7.26
N GLU A 191 11.05 7.19 -6.25
CA GLU A 191 9.60 7.25 -6.38
C GLU A 191 8.96 7.87 -5.13
N VAL A 192 7.87 8.59 -5.35
CA VAL A 192 7.11 9.22 -4.26
C VAL A 192 5.64 8.86 -4.32
N LYS A 193 5.01 8.77 -3.15
CA LYS A 193 3.59 8.51 -3.02
C LYS A 193 2.98 9.46 -1.98
N PHE A 194 2.17 10.41 -2.46
CA PHE A 194 1.41 11.35 -1.64
C PHE A 194 -0.08 11.06 -1.82
N ASN A 195 -0.75 10.69 -0.75
CA ASN A 195 -2.03 10.00 -0.82
C ASN A 195 -3.21 10.97 -0.71
N LEU A 196 -4.05 11.04 -1.73
CA LEU A 196 -5.35 11.71 -1.66
C LEU A 196 -6.34 10.93 -0.77
N GLU A 197 -6.22 9.62 -0.72
CA GLU A 197 -7.04 8.68 0.05
C GLU A 197 -8.53 8.71 -0.29
N ALA A 198 -9.15 9.89 -0.39
CA ALA A 198 -10.56 10.09 -0.72
C ALA A 198 -10.75 10.69 -2.12
N ALA A 199 -11.89 10.37 -2.75
CA ALA A 199 -12.17 10.76 -4.13
C ALA A 199 -12.54 12.25 -4.27
N THR A 200 -13.03 12.90 -3.19
CA THR A 200 -13.44 14.31 -3.20
C THR A 200 -12.87 15.07 -2.01
N PRO A 201 -12.74 16.41 -2.09
CA PRO A 201 -12.29 17.26 -0.97
C PRO A 201 -13.19 17.13 0.26
N GLU A 202 -14.51 17.02 0.08
CA GLU A 202 -15.48 16.89 1.16
C GLU A 202 -15.28 15.59 1.92
N LEU A 203 -15.16 14.50 1.18
CA LEU A 203 -14.89 13.19 1.78
C LEU A 203 -13.51 13.13 2.46
N PHE A 204 -12.50 13.77 1.85
CA PHE A 204 -11.18 13.89 2.45
C PHE A 204 -11.23 14.63 3.79
N SER A 205 -11.91 15.77 3.86
CA SER A 205 -12.07 16.55 5.10
C SER A 205 -12.71 15.72 6.22
N GLN A 206 -13.68 14.85 5.88
CA GLN A 206 -14.34 13.96 6.84
C GLN A 206 -13.44 12.80 7.30
N MET A 207 -12.61 12.26 6.38
CA MET A 207 -11.80 11.06 6.63
C MET A 207 -10.41 11.39 7.17
N CYS A 208 -9.89 12.57 6.87
CA CYS A 208 -8.53 13.04 7.20
C CYS A 208 -8.57 14.39 7.90
N PRO A 209 -9.22 14.53 9.08
CA PRO A 209 -9.36 15.81 9.74
C PRO A 209 -7.98 16.42 10.06
N GLY A 210 -7.84 17.72 9.77
CA GLY A 210 -6.60 18.49 9.99
C GLY A 210 -5.55 18.37 8.88
N LEU A 211 -5.83 17.63 7.81
CA LEU A 211 -4.98 17.54 6.62
C LEU A 211 -5.55 18.37 5.46
N ASP A 212 -4.68 18.80 4.53
CA ASP A 212 -5.02 19.68 3.42
C ASP A 212 -5.03 18.92 2.08
N TYR A 213 -6.21 18.81 1.47
CA TYR A 213 -6.39 18.17 0.17
C TYR A 213 -5.78 18.97 -0.99
N GLY A 214 -5.86 20.30 -0.90
CA GLY A 214 -5.30 21.21 -1.92
C GLY A 214 -3.77 21.16 -1.96
N LEU A 215 -3.13 21.12 -0.79
CA LEU A 215 -1.68 20.93 -0.67
C LEU A 215 -1.24 19.61 -1.34
N LEU A 216 -2.00 18.52 -1.14
CA LEU A 216 -1.66 17.23 -1.75
C LEU A 216 -1.65 17.31 -3.28
N TRP A 217 -2.60 17.99 -3.91
CA TRP A 217 -2.59 18.22 -5.36
C TRP A 217 -1.39 19.04 -5.83
N GLN A 218 -1.07 20.14 -5.14
CA GLN A 218 0.12 20.94 -5.45
C GLN A 218 1.41 20.11 -5.37
N VAL A 219 1.53 19.28 -4.34
CA VAL A 219 2.69 18.41 -4.14
C VAL A 219 2.76 17.30 -5.20
N LEU A 220 1.63 16.73 -5.60
CA LEU A 220 1.57 15.72 -6.67
C LEU A 220 2.00 16.32 -8.01
N ASP A 221 1.48 17.49 -8.39
CA ASP A 221 1.87 18.19 -9.62
C ASP A 221 3.36 18.54 -9.63
N ARG A 222 3.88 19.06 -8.51
CA ARG A 222 5.31 19.35 -8.36
C ARG A 222 6.14 18.06 -8.47
N SER A 223 5.66 16.95 -7.90
CA SER A 223 6.34 15.66 -7.96
C SER A 223 6.44 15.13 -9.39
N VAL A 224 5.38 15.24 -10.18
CA VAL A 224 5.42 14.80 -11.59
C VAL A 224 6.46 15.57 -12.40
N GLN A 225 6.58 16.89 -12.16
CA GLN A 225 7.62 17.70 -12.80
C GLN A 225 9.05 17.25 -12.45
N LEU A 226 9.28 16.85 -11.20
CA LEU A 226 10.60 16.50 -10.68
C LEU A 226 10.99 15.03 -10.95
N PHE A 227 10.06 14.11 -10.71
CA PHE A 227 10.32 12.66 -10.78
C PHE A 227 10.02 12.10 -12.16
N GLY A 228 9.16 12.75 -12.91
CA GLY A 228 8.76 12.31 -14.24
C GLY A 228 7.70 11.21 -14.23
N LYS A 229 7.43 10.73 -15.43
CA LYS A 229 6.39 9.74 -15.72
C LYS A 229 6.64 8.42 -15.00
N ASN A 230 5.57 7.79 -14.48
CA ASN A 230 5.59 6.51 -13.78
C ASN A 230 6.35 6.48 -12.44
N ARG A 231 6.59 7.64 -11.82
CA ARG A 231 7.35 7.75 -10.55
C ARG A 231 6.56 8.39 -9.41
N VAL A 232 5.35 8.83 -9.69
CA VAL A 232 4.48 9.49 -8.71
C VAL A 232 3.18 8.72 -8.56
N PHE A 233 2.82 8.43 -7.31
CA PHE A 233 1.67 7.59 -6.96
C PHE A 233 0.79 8.29 -5.93
N SER A 234 -0.50 7.91 -5.90
CA SER A 234 -1.43 8.35 -4.85
C SER A 234 -2.43 7.25 -4.52
N ASN A 235 -2.55 6.88 -3.25
CA ASN A 235 -3.64 6.00 -2.82
C ASN A 235 -4.98 6.70 -2.97
N VAL A 236 -5.98 5.94 -3.42
CA VAL A 236 -7.40 6.25 -3.33
C VAL A 236 -8.11 5.02 -2.79
N ILE A 237 -8.84 5.17 -1.70
CA ILE A 237 -9.54 4.07 -1.05
C ILE A 237 -10.92 3.93 -1.66
N ILE A 238 -11.26 2.74 -2.13
CA ILE A 238 -12.59 2.38 -2.64
C ILE A 238 -13.46 1.96 -1.46
N GLY A 239 -14.59 2.65 -1.24
CA GLY A 239 -15.57 2.28 -0.22
C GLY A 239 -15.55 3.18 1.01
N LEU A 240 -14.98 4.40 0.95
CA LEU A 240 -15.06 5.41 2.02
C LEU A 240 -16.40 6.13 2.10
N GLY A 241 -17.29 5.96 1.10
CA GLY A 241 -18.57 6.64 0.97
C GLY A 241 -18.73 7.42 -0.34
N GLU A 242 -17.73 7.39 -1.19
CA GLU A 242 -17.75 7.99 -2.52
C GLU A 242 -18.71 7.25 -3.46
N THR A 243 -19.34 8.02 -4.37
CA THR A 243 -20.07 7.47 -5.51
C THR A 243 -19.10 6.93 -6.57
N ASP A 244 -19.60 6.06 -7.45
CA ASP A 244 -18.80 5.55 -8.57
C ASP A 244 -18.38 6.66 -9.54
N ALA A 245 -19.20 7.69 -9.73
CA ALA A 245 -18.89 8.83 -10.60
C ALA A 245 -17.75 9.70 -10.02
N GLU A 246 -17.75 9.95 -8.72
CA GLU A 246 -16.68 10.67 -8.02
C GLU A 246 -15.37 9.92 -8.09
N LEU A 247 -15.40 8.61 -7.81
CA LEU A 247 -14.19 7.78 -7.86
C LEU A 247 -13.63 7.69 -9.29
N GLU A 248 -14.48 7.53 -10.31
CA GLU A 248 -14.07 7.52 -11.71
C GLU A 248 -13.41 8.85 -12.11
N THR A 249 -14.01 9.98 -11.70
CA THR A 249 -13.46 11.31 -11.93
C THR A 249 -12.10 11.45 -11.28
N CYS A 250 -11.95 11.09 -10.01
CA CYS A 250 -10.68 11.14 -9.28
C CYS A 250 -9.59 10.32 -9.97
N VAL A 251 -9.89 9.07 -10.37
CA VAL A 251 -8.94 8.18 -11.06
C VAL A 251 -8.48 8.78 -12.38
N LYS A 252 -9.41 9.31 -13.19
CA LYS A 252 -9.09 9.94 -14.47
C LYS A 252 -8.27 11.21 -14.30
N THR A 253 -8.60 12.04 -13.31
CA THR A 253 -7.88 13.28 -13.01
C THR A 253 -6.45 13.00 -12.58
N LEU A 254 -6.24 12.07 -11.63
CA LEU A 254 -4.90 11.66 -11.21
C LEU A 254 -4.05 11.20 -12.41
N ALA A 255 -4.60 10.31 -13.24
CA ALA A 255 -3.90 9.81 -14.42
C ALA A 255 -3.57 10.94 -15.43
N ALA A 256 -4.49 11.87 -15.68
CA ALA A 256 -4.28 13.03 -16.55
C ALA A 256 -3.18 13.96 -16.05
N HIS A 257 -3.01 14.08 -14.72
CA HIS A 257 -1.90 14.80 -14.09
C HIS A 257 -0.58 14.00 -14.07
N GLY A 258 -0.53 12.78 -14.62
CA GLY A 258 0.69 11.97 -14.66
C GLY A 258 0.96 11.17 -13.38
N VAL A 259 -0.02 11.11 -12.47
CA VAL A 259 0.04 10.36 -11.21
C VAL A 259 -0.61 8.99 -11.41
N ILE A 260 0.02 7.92 -10.96
CA ILE A 260 -0.57 6.59 -10.96
C ILE A 260 -1.46 6.42 -9.73
N PRO A 261 -2.79 6.29 -9.88
CA PRO A 261 -3.67 5.96 -8.77
C PRO A 261 -3.37 4.56 -8.24
N VAL A 262 -3.37 4.39 -6.92
CA VAL A 262 -3.29 3.09 -6.25
C VAL A 262 -4.64 2.83 -5.58
N LEU A 263 -5.48 2.02 -6.21
CA LEU A 263 -6.87 1.81 -5.80
C LEU A 263 -6.95 0.73 -4.72
N ARG A 264 -7.13 1.15 -3.47
CA ARG A 264 -7.12 0.27 -2.31
C ARG A 264 -8.54 -0.05 -1.84
N PRO A 265 -8.94 -1.33 -1.76
CA PRO A 265 -10.20 -1.66 -1.08
C PRO A 265 -10.18 -1.19 0.37
N LEU A 266 -11.26 -0.58 0.83
CA LEU A 266 -11.43 -0.23 2.24
C LEU A 266 -11.16 -1.45 3.12
N ASN A 267 -10.33 -1.28 4.13
CA ASN A 267 -10.19 -2.23 5.22
C ASN A 267 -10.88 -1.64 6.45
N PRO A 268 -12.09 -2.11 6.81
CA PRO A 268 -12.80 -1.58 7.96
C PRO A 268 -12.02 -1.79 9.25
N VAL A 269 -11.53 -0.68 9.81
CA VAL A 269 -10.80 -0.65 11.10
C VAL A 269 -11.54 0.25 12.07
N ALA A 270 -11.13 0.31 13.29
CA ALA A 270 -11.79 0.94 14.44
C ALA A 270 -12.68 2.17 14.17
N GLY A 271 -12.21 3.15 13.39
CA GLY A 271 -13.01 4.35 13.04
C GLY A 271 -14.09 4.12 11.98
N LEU A 272 -14.06 2.96 11.29
CA LEU A 272 -14.93 2.60 10.18
C LEU A 272 -15.47 1.17 10.32
N ALA A 273 -15.53 0.62 11.53
CA ALA A 273 -15.93 -0.78 11.78
C ALA A 273 -17.34 -1.13 11.30
N GLY A 274 -18.21 -0.13 11.13
CA GLY A 274 -19.56 -0.31 10.58
C GLY A 274 -19.65 -0.21 9.04
N MET A 275 -18.55 0.02 8.35
CA MET A 275 -18.53 0.09 6.88
C MET A 275 -18.17 -1.27 6.28
N GLU A 276 -18.73 -1.54 5.11
CA GLU A 276 -18.46 -2.78 4.37
C GLU A 276 -17.29 -2.61 3.41
N ARG A 277 -16.59 -3.70 3.16
CA ARG A 277 -15.59 -3.76 2.08
C ARG A 277 -16.30 -3.70 0.72
N PRO A 278 -15.67 -3.10 -0.30
CA PRO A 278 -16.25 -3.09 -1.64
C PRO A 278 -16.36 -4.52 -2.18
N VAL A 279 -17.49 -4.81 -2.84
CA VAL A 279 -17.73 -6.10 -3.50
C VAL A 279 -16.80 -6.30 -4.70
N ALA A 280 -16.57 -7.55 -5.07
CA ALA A 280 -15.65 -7.91 -6.16
C ALA A 280 -15.99 -7.25 -7.51
N GLU A 281 -17.28 -7.12 -7.81
CA GLU A 281 -17.79 -6.46 -9.03
C GLU A 281 -17.38 -5.00 -9.10
N ARG A 282 -17.45 -4.28 -7.97
CA ARG A 282 -16.99 -2.88 -7.89
C ARG A 282 -15.49 -2.78 -8.12
N LEU A 283 -14.70 -3.67 -7.51
CA LEU A 283 -13.25 -3.73 -7.71
C LEU A 283 -12.89 -4.01 -9.18
N LYS A 284 -13.58 -4.94 -9.84
CA LYS A 284 -13.38 -5.24 -11.28
C LYS A 284 -13.78 -4.06 -12.18
N LYS A 285 -14.88 -3.38 -11.87
CA LYS A 285 -15.31 -2.16 -12.56
C LYS A 285 -14.20 -1.11 -12.53
N PHE A 286 -13.68 -0.81 -11.32
CA PHE A 286 -12.64 0.20 -11.16
C PHE A 286 -11.29 -0.23 -11.70
N PHE A 287 -10.96 -1.52 -11.72
CA PHE A 287 -9.80 -2.01 -12.46
C PHE A 287 -9.88 -1.67 -13.95
N ALA A 288 -11.04 -1.86 -14.59
CA ALA A 288 -11.22 -1.54 -16.01
C ALA A 288 -11.13 -0.04 -16.29
N ILE A 289 -11.72 0.81 -15.43
CA ILE A 289 -11.62 2.27 -15.51
C ILE A 289 -10.17 2.71 -15.33
N HIS A 290 -9.49 2.19 -14.31
CA HIS A 290 -8.08 2.47 -14.03
C HIS A 290 -7.18 2.11 -15.21
N GLN A 291 -7.35 0.91 -15.77
CA GLN A 291 -6.59 0.45 -16.95
C GLN A 291 -6.76 1.43 -18.15
N LYS A 292 -7.99 1.87 -18.42
CA LYS A 292 -8.26 2.84 -19.49
C LYS A 292 -7.64 4.21 -19.19
N ALA A 293 -7.76 4.72 -17.97
CA ALA A 293 -7.20 6.01 -17.58
C ALA A 293 -5.67 6.03 -17.70
N LEU A 294 -5.01 4.98 -17.23
CA LEU A 294 -3.55 4.83 -17.37
C LEU A 294 -3.13 4.76 -18.84
N ALA A 295 -3.81 3.96 -19.65
CA ALA A 295 -3.52 3.85 -21.09
C ALA A 295 -3.66 5.20 -21.80
N SER A 296 -4.73 5.96 -21.52
CA SER A 296 -4.96 7.29 -22.10
C SER A 296 -3.88 8.30 -21.70
N ALA A 297 -3.33 8.21 -20.48
CA ALA A 297 -2.24 9.06 -20.00
C ALA A 297 -0.85 8.50 -20.37
N GLY A 298 -0.79 7.31 -20.97
CA GLY A 298 0.45 6.59 -21.30
C GLY A 298 1.25 6.26 -20.04
N LEU A 299 0.60 5.95 -18.93
CA LEU A 299 1.21 5.51 -17.67
C LEU A 299 1.25 3.98 -17.60
N ASP A 300 2.33 3.45 -17.03
CA ASP A 300 2.54 2.00 -16.89
C ASP A 300 2.95 1.65 -15.44
N PRO A 301 2.05 1.10 -14.63
CA PRO A 301 2.37 0.71 -13.25
C PRO A 301 3.37 -0.45 -13.15
N ARG A 302 3.65 -1.19 -14.24
CA ARG A 302 4.68 -2.24 -14.27
C ARG A 302 6.09 -1.67 -14.07
N LEU A 303 6.29 -0.39 -14.40
CA LEU A 303 7.55 0.32 -14.24
C LEU A 303 7.82 0.80 -12.81
N ALA A 304 6.88 0.59 -11.88
CA ALA A 304 7.09 0.87 -10.46
C ALA A 304 8.21 0.00 -9.90
N MET A 305 9.14 0.62 -9.19
CA MET A 305 10.30 -0.03 -8.57
C MET A 305 10.09 -0.30 -7.08
N THR A 306 9.22 0.45 -6.43
CA THR A 306 9.06 0.46 -4.97
C THR A 306 7.60 0.43 -4.55
N MET A 307 7.35 0.35 -3.26
CA MET A 307 6.06 0.51 -2.59
C MET A 307 4.94 -0.44 -3.09
N CYS A 308 3.70 0.01 -3.00
CA CYS A 308 2.51 -0.83 -3.19
C CYS A 308 2.33 -1.29 -4.64
N THR A 309 2.57 -0.41 -5.60
CA THR A 309 2.39 -0.71 -7.04
C THR A 309 3.38 -1.77 -7.51
N ASN A 310 4.61 -1.78 -6.96
CA ASN A 310 5.56 -2.88 -7.21
C ASN A 310 5.15 -4.15 -6.46
N CYS A 311 4.72 -4.05 -5.20
CA CYS A 311 4.25 -5.18 -4.40
C CYS A 311 2.98 -5.82 -4.96
N ALA A 312 2.01 -5.04 -5.41
CA ALA A 312 0.72 -5.48 -5.98
C ALA A 312 -0.06 -6.51 -5.12
N GLY A 313 0.12 -6.54 -3.79
CA GLY A 313 -0.53 -7.54 -2.93
C GLY A 313 -1.93 -7.14 -2.46
N CYS A 314 -2.21 -5.85 -2.33
CA CYS A 314 -3.39 -5.35 -1.61
C CYS A 314 -4.45 -4.69 -2.53
N ASP A 315 -4.25 -4.68 -3.82
CA ASP A 315 -5.06 -4.01 -4.84
C ASP A 315 -5.01 -4.77 -6.16
N LEU A 316 -5.84 -4.35 -7.11
CA LEU A 316 -5.78 -4.80 -8.49
C LEU A 316 -4.93 -3.81 -9.30
N VAL A 317 -3.79 -4.27 -9.81
CA VAL A 317 -2.83 -3.44 -10.55
C VAL A 317 -2.90 -3.75 -12.03
N PRO A 318 -3.34 -2.78 -12.90
CA PRO A 318 -3.32 -2.98 -14.35
C PRO A 318 -1.94 -3.40 -14.87
N GLY A 319 -1.92 -4.40 -15.75
CA GLY A 319 -0.69 -4.95 -16.31
C GLY A 319 0.04 -5.97 -15.43
N ARG A 320 -0.24 -6.01 -14.11
CA ARG A 320 0.28 -7.05 -13.21
C ARG A 320 -0.76 -8.12 -12.89
N ASP A 321 -2.05 -7.76 -12.84
CA ASP A 321 -3.19 -8.64 -12.54
C ASP A 321 -4.10 -8.88 -13.76
N ALA A 322 -3.59 -8.72 -14.95
CA ALA A 322 -4.37 -8.88 -16.19
C ALA A 322 -4.52 -10.35 -16.59
#